data_cea1c7b9834326e0388a4ee16f18823a
#
_entry.id   cea1c7b9834326e0388a4ee16f18823a
#
_cell.length_a   1.000
_cell.length_b   1.000
_cell.length_c   1.000
_cell.angle_alpha   90.00
_cell.angle_beta   90.00
_cell.angle_gamma   90.00
#
_symmetry.space_group_name_H-M   'P 1'
#
loop_
_entity.id
_entity.type
_entity.pdbx_description
1 polymer ?
#
loop_
_entity_poly.entity_id
_entity_poly.type
_entity_poly.pdbx_seq_one_letter_code
_entity_poly.pdbx_strand_id
1 'polypeptide(L)'
;MKYTVVRTDMADEQIRKIILYINENFGSEVALRKLDELEESILHLGDHPDIGIIPRYGILRRQGYKVLVLEKNLVFYKVDEERKRVVIYAVVDQRQDYL
;
A
#
# COMPACT_ATOMS: atom_id res chain seq x y z
N MET A 1 11.36 6.94 12.46
CA MET A 1 10.07 6.25 12.30
C MET A 1 9.59 5.69 13.61
N LYS A 2 8.33 5.90 13.90
CA LYS A 2 7.68 5.30 15.06
C LYS A 2 7.45 3.81 14.90
N TYR A 3 7.10 3.40 13.69
CA TYR A 3 6.79 2.02 13.34
C TYR A 3 7.68 1.58 12.19
N THR A 4 8.09 0.32 12.23
CA THR A 4 8.80 -0.27 11.09
C THR A 4 7.78 -0.70 10.05
N VAL A 5 8.02 -0.33 8.80
CA VAL A 5 7.12 -0.71 7.70
C VAL A 5 7.68 -1.95 7.02
N VAL A 6 6.87 -3.01 6.96
CA VAL A 6 7.23 -4.25 6.28
C VAL A 6 6.17 -4.59 5.23
N ARG A 7 6.58 -5.25 4.16
CA ARG A 7 5.68 -5.64 3.08
C ARG A 7 5.65 -7.15 2.97
N THR A 8 4.46 -7.70 2.75
CA THR A 8 4.32 -9.13 2.48
C THR A 8 4.82 -9.43 1.07
N ASP A 9 5.07 -10.71 0.80
CA ASP A 9 5.48 -11.15 -0.54
C ASP A 9 4.41 -10.80 -1.57
N MET A 10 3.13 -10.90 -1.21
CA MET A 10 2.04 -10.51 -2.10
C MET A 10 2.11 -9.03 -2.46
N ALA A 11 2.33 -8.18 -1.45
CA ALA A 11 2.42 -6.73 -1.69
C ALA A 11 3.60 -6.40 -2.60
N ASP A 12 4.76 -7.02 -2.36
CA ASP A 12 5.93 -6.82 -3.21
C ASP A 12 5.67 -7.26 -4.64
N GLU A 13 5.02 -8.39 -4.82
CA GLU A 13 4.70 -8.89 -6.16
C GLU A 13 3.71 -7.98 -6.88
N GLN A 14 2.73 -7.46 -6.17
CA GLN A 14 1.77 -6.53 -6.75
C GLN A 14 2.44 -5.23 -7.18
N ILE A 15 3.33 -4.69 -6.34
CA ILE A 15 4.09 -3.49 -6.69
C ILE A 15 4.92 -3.76 -7.94
N ARG A 16 5.61 -4.91 -7.99
CA ARG A 16 6.43 -5.28 -9.14
C ARG A 16 5.60 -5.32 -10.42
N LYS A 17 4.42 -5.91 -10.38
CA LYS A 17 3.54 -5.99 -11.56
C LYS A 17 3.08 -4.61 -12.02
N ILE A 18 2.75 -3.72 -11.08
CA ILE A 18 2.37 -2.36 -11.42
C ILE A 18 3.51 -1.66 -12.15
N ILE A 19 4.72 -1.77 -11.61
CA ILE A 19 5.88 -1.09 -12.18
C ILE A 19 6.26 -1.66 -13.55
N LEU A 20 6.20 -2.98 -13.70
CA LEU A 20 6.47 -3.62 -15.00
C LEU A 20 5.48 -3.17 -16.07
N TYR A 21 4.19 -3.09 -15.71
CA TYR A 21 3.17 -2.63 -16.64
C TYR A 21 3.47 -1.20 -17.12
N ILE A 22 3.81 -0.31 -16.18
CA ILE A 22 4.09 1.07 -16.50
C ILE A 22 5.37 1.15 -17.37
N ASN A 23 6.37 0.36 -17.05
CA ASN A 23 7.61 0.33 -17.84
C ASN A 23 7.36 -0.08 -19.28
N GLU A 24 6.53 -1.11 -19.48
CA GLU A 24 6.24 -1.61 -20.82
C GLU A 24 5.42 -0.62 -21.65
N ASN A 25 4.55 0.15 -21.00
CA ASN A 25 3.61 1.02 -21.72
C ASN A 25 4.04 2.48 -21.75
N PHE A 26 4.84 2.94 -20.81
CA PHE A 26 5.18 4.37 -20.68
C PHE A 26 6.67 4.63 -20.47
N GLY A 27 7.49 3.58 -20.41
CA GLY A 27 8.94 3.72 -20.30
C GLY A 27 9.46 3.70 -18.87
N SER A 28 10.77 3.49 -18.76
CA SER A 28 11.43 3.28 -17.46
C SER A 28 11.45 4.53 -16.60
N GLU A 29 11.52 5.72 -17.18
CA GLU A 29 11.52 6.95 -16.41
C GLU A 29 10.23 7.14 -15.65
N VAL A 30 9.10 6.91 -16.31
CA VAL A 30 7.78 6.99 -15.69
C VAL A 30 7.62 5.90 -14.64
N ALA A 31 8.10 4.69 -14.94
CA ALA A 31 8.01 3.56 -14.02
C ALA A 31 8.80 3.83 -12.73
N LEU A 32 10.01 4.34 -12.83
CA LEU A 32 10.84 4.64 -11.67
C LEU A 32 10.23 5.74 -10.81
N ARG A 33 9.65 6.76 -11.44
CA ARG A 33 8.95 7.82 -10.71
C ARG A 33 7.76 7.25 -9.92
N LYS A 34 7.00 6.37 -10.55
CA LYS A 34 5.87 5.72 -9.88
C LYS A 34 6.32 4.87 -8.71
N LEU A 35 7.42 4.13 -8.87
CA LEU A 35 7.96 3.32 -7.80
C LEU A 35 8.36 4.19 -6.60
N ASP A 36 9.05 5.30 -6.87
CA ASP A 36 9.45 6.23 -5.81
C ASP A 36 8.23 6.78 -5.06
N GLU A 37 7.19 7.17 -5.80
CA GLU A 37 5.96 7.68 -5.19
C GLU A 37 5.28 6.64 -4.31
N LEU A 38 5.20 5.40 -4.79
CA LEU A 38 4.60 4.31 -4.01
C LEU A 38 5.41 4.04 -2.74
N GLU A 39 6.72 3.95 -2.88
CA GLU A 39 7.59 3.66 -1.73
C GLU A 39 7.54 4.77 -0.69
N GLU A 40 7.56 6.02 -1.11
CA GLU A 40 7.45 7.14 -0.19
C GLU A 40 6.11 7.13 0.56
N SER A 41 5.03 6.90 -0.16
CA SER A 41 3.69 6.85 0.45
C SER A 41 3.58 5.73 1.47
N ILE A 42 4.14 4.56 1.14
CA ILE A 42 4.11 3.41 2.03
C ILE A 42 4.98 3.66 3.27
N LEU A 43 6.19 4.18 3.07
CA LEU A 43 7.08 4.47 4.20
C LEU A 43 6.53 5.53 5.14
N HIS A 44 5.75 6.46 4.61
CA HIS A 44 5.10 7.50 5.41
C HIS A 44 4.20 6.91 6.49
N LEU A 45 3.66 5.71 6.26
CA LEU A 45 2.83 5.01 7.24
C LEU A 45 3.60 4.67 8.53
N GLY A 46 4.92 4.61 8.46
CA GLY A 46 5.75 4.37 9.66
C GLY A 46 5.65 5.49 10.67
N ASP A 47 5.46 6.72 10.21
CA ASP A 47 5.30 7.89 11.07
C ASP A 47 3.82 8.23 11.32
N HIS A 48 2.95 7.83 10.41
CA HIS A 48 1.52 8.15 10.45
C HIS A 48 0.67 6.92 10.14
N PRO A 49 0.67 5.92 11.03
CA PRO A 49 -0.03 4.66 10.75
C PRO A 49 -1.56 4.78 10.68
N ASP A 50 -2.11 5.87 11.22
CA ASP A 50 -3.56 6.04 11.30
C ASP A 50 -4.16 6.85 10.17
N ILE A 51 -3.37 7.25 9.17
CA ILE A 51 -3.89 8.09 8.09
C ILE A 51 -4.80 7.35 7.10
N GLY A 52 -4.76 6.03 7.08
CA GLY A 52 -5.65 5.25 6.23
C GLY A 52 -7.08 5.26 6.74
N ILE A 53 -8.00 4.94 5.85
CA ILE A 53 -9.42 4.87 6.19
C ILE A 53 -9.80 3.43 6.59
N ILE A 54 -10.91 3.31 7.30
CA ILE A 54 -11.45 2.00 7.65
C ILE A 54 -12.26 1.51 6.45
N PRO A 55 -11.99 0.29 5.93
CA PRO A 55 -12.72 -0.20 4.76
C PRO A 55 -14.19 -0.44 5.07
N ARG A 56 -15.02 -0.25 4.02
CA ARG A 56 -16.46 -0.41 4.12
C ARG A 56 -16.90 -1.86 4.32
N TYR A 57 -16.16 -2.80 3.73
CA TYR A 57 -16.48 -4.22 3.85
C TYR A 57 -16.23 -4.70 5.28
N GLY A 58 -17.30 -5.26 5.90
CA GLY A 58 -17.25 -5.63 7.30
C GLY A 58 -16.19 -6.66 7.63
N ILE A 59 -15.91 -7.60 6.71
CA ILE A 59 -14.91 -8.63 6.96
C ILE A 59 -13.50 -8.02 7.06
N LEU A 60 -13.18 -7.07 6.19
CA LEU A 60 -11.88 -6.40 6.22
C LEU A 60 -11.75 -5.53 7.47
N ARG A 61 -12.83 -4.84 7.82
CA ARG A 61 -12.86 -4.00 9.02
C ARG A 61 -12.64 -4.84 10.28
N ARG A 62 -13.31 -5.98 10.36
CA ARG A 62 -13.20 -6.87 11.54
C ARG A 62 -11.80 -7.47 11.66
N GLN A 63 -11.11 -7.66 10.55
CA GLN A 63 -9.75 -8.17 10.56
C GLN A 63 -8.71 -7.09 10.85
N GLY A 64 -9.13 -5.85 11.04
CA GLY A 64 -8.23 -4.77 11.41
C GLY A 64 -7.53 -4.07 10.27
N TYR A 65 -7.99 -4.27 9.03
CA TYR A 65 -7.39 -3.60 7.88
C TYR A 65 -7.70 -2.11 7.85
N LYS A 66 -6.72 -1.35 7.40
CA LYS A 66 -6.87 0.04 6.99
C LYS A 66 -6.47 0.16 5.53
N VAL A 67 -6.95 1.20 4.88
CA VAL A 67 -6.68 1.41 3.45
C VAL A 67 -6.11 2.81 3.25
N LEU A 68 -4.91 2.88 2.69
CA LEU A 68 -4.33 4.14 2.26
C LEU A 68 -4.77 4.37 0.81
N VAL A 69 -5.52 5.45 0.59
CA VAL A 69 -6.05 5.78 -0.73
C VAL A 69 -5.08 6.71 -1.43
N LEU A 70 -4.47 6.23 -2.51
CA LEU A 70 -3.60 7.02 -3.36
C LEU A 70 -4.33 7.35 -4.65
N GLU A 71 -3.74 8.18 -5.49
CA GLU A 71 -4.41 8.63 -6.72
C GLU A 71 -4.84 7.47 -7.61
N LYS A 72 -3.97 6.47 -7.79
CA LYS A 72 -4.20 5.35 -8.69
C LYS A 72 -4.30 4.00 -8.00
N ASN A 73 -3.99 3.94 -6.71
CA ASN A 73 -3.84 2.67 -6.01
C ASN A 73 -4.45 2.71 -4.63
N LEU A 74 -4.79 1.54 -4.13
CA LEU A 74 -5.18 1.32 -2.74
C LEU A 74 -4.13 0.46 -2.07
N VAL A 75 -3.73 0.84 -0.88
CA VAL A 75 -2.75 0.09 -0.09
C VAL A 75 -3.45 -0.43 1.16
N PHE A 76 -3.56 -1.76 1.25
CA PHE A 76 -4.19 -2.42 2.41
C PHE A 76 -3.12 -2.76 3.43
N TYR A 77 -3.32 -2.33 4.67
CA TYR A 77 -2.32 -2.56 5.70
C TYR A 77 -2.96 -2.78 7.06
N LYS A 78 -2.18 -3.31 7.99
CA LYS A 78 -2.57 -3.43 9.39
C LYS A 78 -1.46 -2.83 10.25
N VAL A 79 -1.85 -2.33 11.43
CA VAL A 79 -0.91 -1.79 12.40
C VAL A 79 -0.77 -2.80 13.54
N ASP A 80 0.46 -3.27 13.75
CA ASP A 80 0.79 -4.17 14.85
C ASP A 80 1.37 -3.34 15.98
N GLU A 81 0.55 -3.02 16.96
CA GLU A 81 0.95 -2.15 18.06
C GLU A 81 1.98 -2.81 18.99
N GLU A 82 1.89 -4.10 19.16
CA GLU A 82 2.83 -4.82 20.02
C GLU A 82 4.25 -4.75 19.50
N ARG A 83 4.43 -5.00 18.20
CA ARG A 83 5.74 -5.03 17.56
C ARG A 83 6.12 -3.71 16.94
N LYS A 84 5.24 -2.71 17.02
CA LYS A 84 5.44 -1.40 16.41
C LYS A 84 5.79 -1.54 14.93
N ARG A 85 4.93 -2.24 14.20
CA ARG A 85 5.08 -2.46 12.76
C ARG A 85 3.81 -2.09 12.02
N VAL A 86 4.02 -1.59 10.81
CA VAL A 86 2.95 -1.45 9.82
C VAL A 86 3.21 -2.51 8.77
N VAL A 87 2.25 -3.42 8.58
CA VAL A 87 2.39 -4.53 7.64
C VAL A 87 1.53 -4.24 6.41
N ILE A 88 2.17 -4.16 5.26
CA ILE A 88 1.50 -3.89 3.98
C ILE A 88 1.09 -5.23 3.37
N TYR A 89 -0.20 -5.46 3.19
CA TYR A 89 -0.71 -6.74 2.70
C TYR A 89 -1.02 -6.75 1.22
N ALA A 90 -1.45 -5.63 0.66
CA ALA A 90 -1.81 -5.60 -0.75
C ALA A 90 -1.70 -4.18 -1.31
N VAL A 91 -1.36 -4.09 -2.59
CA VAL A 91 -1.36 -2.85 -3.35
C VAL A 91 -2.12 -3.14 -4.63
N VAL A 92 -3.29 -2.53 -4.77
CA VAL A 92 -4.19 -2.83 -5.89
C VAL A 92 -4.58 -1.56 -6.63
N ASP A 93 -5.17 -1.73 -7.80
CA ASP A 93 -5.67 -0.64 -8.62
C ASP A 93 -6.91 -0.03 -7.96
N GLN A 94 -6.97 1.29 -7.91
CA GLN A 94 -8.08 2.00 -7.29
C GLN A 94 -9.41 1.79 -8.02
N ARG A 95 -9.37 1.34 -9.27
CA ARG A 95 -10.58 1.07 -10.04
C ARG A 95 -11.39 -0.11 -9.50
N GLN A 96 -10.77 -0.96 -8.67
CA GLN A 96 -11.48 -2.07 -8.03
C GLN A 96 -12.26 -1.53 -6.84
N ASP A 97 -13.45 -2.08 -6.64
CA ASP A 97 -14.37 -1.56 -5.61
C ASP A 97 -14.12 -2.25 -4.26
N TYR A 98 -13.11 -1.79 -3.55
CA TYR A 98 -12.77 -2.31 -2.21
C TYR A 98 -13.24 -1.38 -1.09
N LEU A 99 -13.69 -0.20 -1.43
CA LEU A 99 -14.10 0.81 -0.46
C LEU A 99 -15.65 0.88 -0.32
#